data_67335252c86722c318a907d9f80b0bdf
#
_entry.id   67335252c86722c318a907d9f80b0bdf
#
_cell.length_a   1.000
_cell.length_b   1.000
_cell.length_c   1.000
_cell.angle_alpha   90.00
_cell.angle_beta   90.00
_cell.angle_gamma   90.00
#
_symmetry.space_group_name_H-M   'P 1'
#
loop_
_entity.id
_entity.type
_entity.pdbx_description
1 polymer ?
#
loop_
_entity_poly.entity_id
_entity_poly.type
_entity_poly.pdbx_seq_one_letter_code
_entity_poly.pdbx_strand_id
1 'polypeptide(L)'
;MKRKIVSVILALTMVFSMVGCGNSSETKTSSGTDTETSSETETTNDETSGTDESASSGEEVTLRLFSNLPDRKNGQGLVEQTIIDEYMAENPNVTIEVEALDEEAYKTKFKAYSMEGMPDVVSIWGQPAFLDEVVDAGVLAELNQDDYSEYGFVEGSLNGFTYDGKLYGLPRNTDIAVFYYNQKMFTDNGWEVPQTYNDLLALAGTIKDAGIIPVAMDGGDGWPMAVYLSDLLYKYAGSDYSQIISNAVSTGDFSAPELQKVTELLKETADAGLFQNGYDSQDYGTAMNLFTNGQAAMFYMGSWETSMATNEDIPEEIRTNIRVFTMPVVEGGKAQATDIAAWNGGGYAVSASSEVKEEAVKFLNYMYQPDKLSKYGWENGVGLSAQDQSAYMTGEETDLQKQVVDILSASTSLSGTPINDCGSSAFKTSIESEIQNVSNGTTSVDDFLSTIGASCN
;
A
#
# COMPACT_ATOMS: atom_id res chain seq x y z
N MET A 1 28.54 55.05 -13.52
CA MET A 1 27.21 55.66 -13.73
C MET A 1 26.21 54.86 -12.90
N LYS A 2 25.63 55.52 -11.90
CA LYS A 2 24.65 54.96 -10.97
C LYS A 2 23.29 54.88 -11.68
N ARG A 3 22.58 53.73 -11.61
CA ARG A 3 21.14 53.70 -11.84
C ARG A 3 20.46 52.94 -10.70
N LYS A 4 19.44 53.60 -10.15
CA LYS A 4 18.72 53.37 -8.95
C LYS A 4 17.71 52.20 -9.12
N ILE A 5 17.61 51.40 -8.08
CA ILE A 5 16.56 50.44 -7.81
C ILE A 5 15.33 51.21 -7.34
N VAL A 6 14.16 50.90 -7.91
CA VAL A 6 12.85 51.32 -7.42
C VAL A 6 12.10 50.07 -6.96
N SER A 7 11.95 49.95 -5.66
CA SER A 7 11.08 48.96 -5.01
C SER A 7 9.64 49.45 -5.03
N VAL A 8 8.72 48.65 -5.53
CA VAL A 8 7.28 48.86 -5.36
C VAL A 8 6.78 47.81 -4.35
N ILE A 9 6.43 48.32 -3.18
CA ILE A 9 5.74 47.56 -2.13
C ILE A 9 4.23 47.69 -2.42
N LEU A 10 3.55 46.59 -2.65
CA LEU A 10 2.08 46.52 -2.71
C LEU A 10 1.56 45.91 -1.39
N ALA A 11 1.03 46.77 -0.54
CA ALA A 11 0.33 46.36 0.67
C ALA A 11 -1.13 46.00 0.34
N LEU A 12 -1.54 44.77 0.62
CA LEU A 12 -2.94 44.33 0.55
C LEU A 12 -3.52 44.29 1.95
N THR A 13 -4.41 45.22 2.25
CA THR A 13 -5.18 45.32 3.50
C THR A 13 -6.35 44.36 3.51
N MET A 14 -6.38 43.41 4.45
CA MET A 14 -7.56 42.62 4.79
C MET A 14 -8.53 43.43 5.65
N VAL A 15 -9.75 43.56 5.17
CA VAL A 15 -10.89 44.11 5.93
C VAL A 15 -11.61 42.93 6.59
N PHE A 16 -11.58 42.92 7.93
CA PHE A 16 -12.42 42.06 8.76
C PHE A 16 -13.79 42.75 8.96
N SER A 17 -14.86 42.10 8.55
CA SER A 17 -16.23 42.47 8.91
C SER A 17 -16.78 41.48 9.92
N MET A 18 -16.77 41.89 11.19
CA MET A 18 -17.60 41.26 12.23
C MET A 18 -19.00 41.86 12.13
N VAL A 19 -20.03 41.04 12.08
CA VAL A 19 -21.39 41.40 12.44
C VAL A 19 -21.86 40.44 13.52
N GLY A 20 -22.14 41.04 14.68
CA GLY A 20 -22.53 40.37 15.90
C GLY A 20 -24.03 40.12 16.03
N CYS A 21 -24.32 39.40 17.07
CA CYS A 21 -25.58 38.90 17.59
C CYS A 21 -26.73 39.91 17.66
N GLY A 22 -27.95 39.42 17.53
CA GLY A 22 -29.18 40.05 17.95
C GLY A 22 -30.33 39.07 18.06
N ASN A 23 -30.70 38.78 19.30
CA ASN A 23 -31.78 37.91 19.76
C ASN A 23 -33.13 38.65 19.80
N SER A 24 -34.22 37.91 19.59
CA SER A 24 -35.53 37.94 20.28
C SER A 24 -36.72 37.75 19.29
N SER A 25 -37.41 36.66 19.43
CA SER A 25 -38.65 36.37 20.17
C SER A 25 -39.97 36.90 19.56
N GLU A 26 -40.92 35.96 19.54
CA GLU A 26 -42.39 36.08 19.64
C GLU A 26 -43.17 36.42 18.35
N THR A 27 -44.22 35.80 17.99
CA THR A 27 -45.33 35.03 18.53
C THR A 27 -46.49 35.05 17.50
N LYS A 28 -47.26 33.95 17.43
CA LYS A 28 -48.71 33.80 17.08
C LYS A 28 -49.17 33.98 15.64
N THR A 29 -50.00 33.19 15.16
CA THR A 29 -51.20 32.43 15.45
C THR A 29 -52.13 32.42 14.22
N SER A 30 -52.76 31.35 13.95
CA SER A 30 -54.15 31.01 13.64
C SER A 30 -54.32 30.43 12.23
N SER A 31 -54.79 29.25 12.15
CA SER A 31 -56.14 28.66 12.35
C SER A 31 -56.92 28.51 11.04
N GLY A 32 -57.53 27.38 10.90
CA GLY A 32 -58.66 27.10 10.02
C GLY A 32 -58.45 25.75 9.33
N THR A 33 -58.90 24.65 9.82
CA THR A 33 -60.20 24.03 10.06
C THR A 33 -60.90 23.55 8.78
N ASP A 34 -61.14 22.24 8.85
CA ASP A 34 -62.25 21.42 8.34
C ASP A 34 -62.22 21.01 6.87
N THR A 35 -62.64 19.83 6.43
CA THR A 35 -63.62 18.84 6.94
C THR A 35 -63.53 17.59 6.10
N GLU A 36 -63.78 16.46 6.76
CA GLU A 36 -64.15 15.13 6.33
C GLU A 36 -64.83 14.96 4.96
N THR A 37 -64.58 13.81 4.32
CA THR A 37 -65.71 12.88 4.04
C THR A 37 -65.20 11.50 3.63
N SER A 38 -65.61 10.49 4.37
CA SER A 38 -65.53 9.07 4.15
C SER A 38 -66.42 8.61 2.97
N SER A 39 -66.01 7.55 2.28
CA SER A 39 -66.96 6.54 1.82
C SER A 39 -66.27 5.18 1.62
N GLU A 40 -66.76 4.22 2.37
CA GLU A 40 -66.58 2.80 2.22
C GLU A 40 -67.24 2.30 0.93
N THR A 41 -66.65 1.30 0.27
CA THR A 41 -67.41 0.23 -0.38
C THR A 41 -66.58 -1.03 -0.51
N GLU A 42 -67.19 -2.13 -0.11
CA GLU A 42 -66.71 -3.48 0.04
C GLU A 42 -66.42 -4.24 -1.26
N THR A 43 -65.51 -5.21 -1.09
CA THR A 43 -65.46 -6.62 -1.55
C THR A 43 -65.51 -6.95 -3.05
N THR A 44 -64.44 -7.66 -3.48
CA THR A 44 -64.59 -9.08 -3.93
C THR A 44 -63.21 -9.76 -3.96
N ASN A 45 -63.16 -10.95 -3.39
CA ASN A 45 -62.09 -11.95 -3.47
C ASN A 45 -61.85 -12.39 -4.92
N ASP A 46 -60.57 -12.55 -5.30
CA ASP A 46 -60.18 -13.58 -6.26
C ASP A 46 -58.81 -14.15 -5.84
N GLU A 47 -58.80 -15.43 -5.49
CA GLU A 47 -57.62 -16.21 -5.13
C GLU A 47 -56.82 -16.48 -6.41
N THR A 48 -55.57 -15.99 -6.45
CA THR A 48 -54.57 -16.54 -7.35
C THR A 48 -53.29 -16.83 -6.55
N SER A 49 -53.03 -18.10 -6.38
CA SER A 49 -51.82 -18.70 -5.82
C SER A 49 -50.59 -18.16 -6.55
N GLY A 50 -49.89 -17.25 -5.93
CA GLY A 50 -48.53 -16.85 -6.28
C GLY A 50 -47.59 -17.38 -5.21
N THR A 51 -46.67 -18.19 -5.60
CA THR A 51 -45.54 -18.65 -4.77
C THR A 51 -44.79 -17.43 -4.26
N ASP A 52 -44.98 -17.14 -2.98
CA ASP A 52 -44.09 -16.24 -2.23
C ASP A 52 -42.69 -16.90 -2.17
N GLU A 53 -41.78 -16.43 -2.99
CA GLU A 53 -40.39 -16.45 -2.66
C GLU A 53 -40.23 -15.51 -1.46
N SER A 54 -40.16 -16.13 -0.29
CA SER A 54 -39.81 -15.47 0.96
C SER A 54 -38.39 -14.88 0.82
N ALA A 55 -38.28 -13.66 0.36
CA ALA A 55 -37.09 -12.85 0.59
C ALA A 55 -36.97 -12.73 2.12
N SER A 56 -35.98 -13.36 2.70
CA SER A 56 -35.59 -13.21 4.09
C SER A 56 -35.27 -11.72 4.29
N SER A 57 -36.18 -10.98 4.90
CA SER A 57 -35.91 -9.62 5.36
C SER A 57 -35.04 -9.73 6.61
N GLY A 58 -33.71 -9.91 6.39
CA GLY A 58 -32.73 -9.72 7.45
C GLY A 58 -32.77 -8.29 7.98
N GLU A 59 -32.35 -8.09 9.22
CA GLU A 59 -32.13 -6.75 9.77
C GLU A 59 -31.18 -5.97 8.86
N GLU A 60 -31.47 -4.71 8.57
CA GLU A 60 -30.56 -3.86 7.78
C GLU A 60 -29.26 -3.61 8.55
N VAL A 61 -28.14 -3.88 7.90
CA VAL A 61 -26.80 -3.75 8.46
C VAL A 61 -25.97 -2.80 7.61
N THR A 62 -25.31 -1.85 8.24
CA THR A 62 -24.31 -1.01 7.59
C THR A 62 -22.92 -1.39 8.12
N LEU A 63 -22.02 -1.79 7.22
CA LEU A 63 -20.61 -2.00 7.48
C LEU A 63 -19.80 -0.79 7.04
N ARG A 64 -18.86 -0.37 7.85
CA ARG A 64 -17.88 0.66 7.49
C ARG A 64 -16.55 0.00 7.15
N LEU A 65 -16.10 0.15 5.91
CA LEU A 65 -14.79 -0.30 5.45
C LEU A 65 -13.83 0.89 5.35
N PHE A 66 -12.71 0.84 6.05
CA PHE A 66 -11.62 1.80 5.91
C PHE A 66 -10.46 1.15 5.14
N SER A 67 -10.15 1.70 3.97
CA SER A 67 -9.25 1.13 2.98
C SER A 67 -8.08 2.06 2.66
N ASN A 68 -6.91 1.49 2.40
CA ASN A 68 -5.75 2.21 1.87
C ASN A 68 -5.66 2.17 0.33
N LEU A 69 -6.77 1.87 -0.35
CA LEU A 69 -6.84 1.71 -1.81
C LEU A 69 -7.76 2.78 -2.44
N PRO A 70 -7.28 4.03 -2.64
CA PRO A 70 -8.12 5.13 -3.11
C PRO A 70 -8.52 5.03 -4.59
N ASP A 71 -7.71 4.40 -5.44
CA ASP A 71 -8.06 4.18 -6.85
C ASP A 71 -9.06 3.02 -6.97
N ARG A 72 -10.35 3.37 -7.05
CA ARG A 72 -11.46 2.42 -7.16
C ARG A 72 -11.75 1.95 -8.60
N LYS A 73 -10.93 2.39 -9.56
CA LYS A 73 -11.12 2.08 -10.99
C LYS A 73 -10.04 1.15 -11.55
N ASN A 74 -8.91 1.05 -10.87
CA ASN A 74 -7.77 0.26 -11.31
C ASN A 74 -7.20 -0.59 -10.16
N GLY A 75 -6.43 -1.62 -10.51
CA GLY A 75 -5.61 -2.40 -9.59
C GLY A 75 -6.38 -2.99 -8.41
N GLN A 76 -5.73 -2.99 -7.25
CA GLN A 76 -6.29 -3.60 -6.04
C GLN A 76 -7.59 -2.91 -5.57
N GLY A 77 -7.71 -1.60 -5.73
CA GLY A 77 -8.92 -0.88 -5.32
C GLY A 77 -10.14 -1.21 -6.20
N LEU A 78 -9.95 -1.45 -7.50
CA LEU A 78 -11.01 -1.97 -8.37
C LEU A 78 -11.45 -3.38 -7.93
N VAL A 79 -10.50 -4.24 -7.60
CA VAL A 79 -10.80 -5.60 -7.10
C VAL A 79 -11.62 -5.53 -5.81
N GLU A 80 -11.20 -4.71 -4.86
CA GLU A 80 -11.94 -4.48 -3.60
C GLU A 80 -13.36 -3.97 -3.89
N GLN A 81 -13.52 -2.98 -4.77
CA GLN A 81 -14.84 -2.43 -5.11
C GLN A 81 -15.74 -3.47 -5.79
N THR A 82 -15.19 -4.26 -6.69
CA THR A 82 -15.93 -5.34 -7.37
C THR A 82 -16.51 -6.34 -6.36
N ILE A 83 -15.70 -6.76 -5.38
CA ILE A 83 -16.12 -7.70 -4.34
C ILE A 83 -17.19 -7.08 -3.43
N ILE A 84 -17.06 -5.80 -3.09
CA ILE A 84 -18.06 -5.06 -2.30
C ILE A 84 -19.40 -5.01 -3.02
N ASP A 85 -19.38 -4.63 -4.30
CA ASP A 85 -20.61 -4.50 -5.10
C ASP A 85 -21.32 -5.85 -5.26
N GLU A 86 -20.56 -6.93 -5.43
CA GLU A 86 -21.06 -8.29 -5.52
C GLU A 86 -21.65 -8.76 -4.18
N TYR A 87 -20.95 -8.52 -3.06
CA TYR A 87 -21.46 -8.87 -1.74
C TYR A 87 -22.78 -8.17 -1.42
N MET A 88 -22.89 -6.86 -1.69
CA MET A 88 -24.13 -6.10 -1.50
C MET A 88 -25.25 -6.59 -2.42
N ALA A 89 -24.95 -7.01 -3.64
CA ALA A 89 -25.95 -7.58 -4.55
C ALA A 89 -26.50 -8.92 -4.06
N GLU A 90 -25.65 -9.75 -3.45
CA GLU A 90 -26.04 -11.03 -2.86
C GLU A 90 -26.71 -10.88 -1.49
N ASN A 91 -26.43 -9.78 -0.77
CA ASN A 91 -26.94 -9.50 0.58
C ASN A 91 -27.63 -8.13 0.60
N PRO A 92 -28.86 -8.00 0.04
CA PRO A 92 -29.53 -6.71 -0.18
C PRO A 92 -29.89 -5.97 1.14
N ASN A 93 -29.83 -6.63 2.29
CA ASN A 93 -29.96 -6.02 3.61
C ASN A 93 -28.64 -5.45 4.15
N VAL A 94 -27.52 -5.62 3.45
CA VAL A 94 -26.21 -5.11 3.86
C VAL A 94 -25.80 -3.94 2.99
N THR A 95 -25.38 -2.85 3.62
CA THR A 95 -24.75 -1.69 2.96
C THR A 95 -23.31 -1.59 3.41
N ILE A 96 -22.35 -1.45 2.49
CA ILE A 96 -20.94 -1.23 2.81
C ILE A 96 -20.55 0.19 2.45
N GLU A 97 -20.23 1.00 3.44
CA GLU A 97 -19.71 2.35 3.30
C GLU A 97 -18.19 2.33 3.28
N VAL A 98 -17.60 2.78 2.17
CA VAL A 98 -16.14 2.76 1.98
C VAL A 98 -15.57 4.14 2.20
N GLU A 99 -14.59 4.24 3.08
CA GLU A 99 -13.66 5.35 3.15
C GLU A 99 -12.28 4.87 2.69
N ALA A 100 -11.75 5.46 1.62
CA ALA A 100 -10.46 5.09 1.06
C ALA A 100 -9.53 6.30 0.98
N LEU A 101 -8.31 6.16 1.48
CA LEU A 101 -7.27 7.19 1.53
C LEU A 101 -5.95 6.62 1.00
N ASP A 102 -5.07 7.50 0.53
CA ASP A 102 -3.67 7.12 0.29
C ASP A 102 -3.00 6.66 1.58
N GLU A 103 -1.88 5.94 1.45
CA GLU A 103 -1.29 5.19 2.56
C GLU A 103 -0.93 6.08 3.76
N GLU A 104 -0.35 7.27 3.55
CA GLU A 104 0.09 8.12 4.65
C GLU A 104 -1.08 8.83 5.35
N ALA A 105 -2.08 9.29 4.57
CA ALA A 105 -3.33 9.80 5.14
C ALA A 105 -4.10 8.69 5.87
N TYR A 106 -4.11 7.46 5.31
CA TYR A 106 -4.69 6.28 5.92
C TYR A 106 -4.07 5.99 7.30
N LYS A 107 -2.74 5.86 7.38
CA LYS A 107 -2.01 5.58 8.63
C LYS A 107 -2.27 6.65 9.69
N THR A 108 -2.29 7.93 9.28
CA THR A 108 -2.60 9.05 10.18
C THR A 108 -4.01 8.95 10.75
N LYS A 109 -4.99 8.66 9.90
CA LYS A 109 -6.40 8.55 10.31
C LYS A 109 -6.68 7.26 11.08
N PHE A 110 -5.99 6.16 10.77
CA PHE A 110 -6.07 4.91 11.52
C PHE A 110 -5.72 5.11 13.00
N LYS A 111 -4.65 5.88 13.29
CA LYS A 111 -4.29 6.25 14.67
C LYS A 111 -5.39 7.04 15.38
N ALA A 112 -6.10 7.93 14.71
CA ALA A 112 -7.24 8.65 15.29
C ALA A 112 -8.40 7.68 15.56
N TYR A 113 -8.75 6.83 14.60
CA TYR A 113 -9.80 5.82 14.76
C TYR A 113 -9.51 4.81 15.87
N SER A 114 -8.26 4.40 16.09
CA SER A 114 -7.91 3.49 17.18
C SER A 114 -8.21 4.05 18.57
N MET A 115 -8.34 5.38 18.69
CA MET A 115 -8.69 6.07 19.96
C MET A 115 -10.18 6.44 20.06
N GLU A 116 -10.85 6.67 18.92
CA GLU A 116 -12.23 7.23 18.89
C GLU A 116 -13.28 6.18 18.50
N GLY A 117 -12.88 5.06 17.91
CA GLY A 117 -13.76 3.98 17.44
C GLY A 117 -13.44 3.60 15.98
N MET A 118 -13.00 2.37 15.81
CA MET A 118 -12.61 1.81 14.51
C MET A 118 -13.81 1.59 13.60
N PRO A 119 -13.65 1.75 12.27
CA PRO A 119 -14.51 1.11 11.27
C PRO A 119 -14.56 -0.41 11.44
N ASP A 120 -15.58 -1.06 10.88
CA ASP A 120 -15.85 -2.48 11.10
C ASP A 120 -14.82 -3.39 10.45
N VAL A 121 -14.40 -3.05 9.23
CA VAL A 121 -13.32 -3.71 8.48
C VAL A 121 -12.27 -2.68 8.12
N VAL A 122 -11.00 -3.04 8.27
CA VAL A 122 -9.88 -2.12 8.05
C VAL A 122 -8.75 -2.78 7.28
N SER A 123 -8.07 -2.02 6.45
CA SER A 123 -6.78 -2.44 5.88
C SER A 123 -5.71 -2.47 6.97
N ILE A 124 -4.85 -3.48 6.94
CA ILE A 124 -3.73 -3.60 7.88
C ILE A 124 -2.49 -4.13 7.16
N TRP A 125 -1.35 -4.02 7.83
CA TRP A 125 -0.10 -4.64 7.43
C TRP A 125 0.34 -5.65 8.49
N GLY A 126 0.80 -6.82 8.04
CA GLY A 126 1.23 -7.92 8.91
C GLY A 126 2.66 -7.79 9.42
N GLN A 127 3.25 -6.60 9.44
CA GLN A 127 4.60 -6.37 9.94
C GLN A 127 4.58 -5.94 11.41
N PRO A 128 5.59 -6.33 12.21
CA PRO A 128 5.64 -6.02 13.66
C PRO A 128 5.44 -4.54 13.97
N ALA A 129 6.08 -3.64 13.22
CA ALA A 129 5.97 -2.19 13.44
C ALA A 129 4.54 -1.62 13.37
N PHE A 130 3.62 -2.34 12.74
CA PHE A 130 2.21 -1.95 12.64
C PHE A 130 1.33 -2.89 13.49
N LEU A 131 1.44 -4.20 13.28
CA LEU A 131 0.50 -5.17 13.85
C LEU A 131 0.60 -5.26 15.38
N ASP A 132 1.82 -5.30 15.93
CA ASP A 132 2.04 -5.51 17.35
C ASP A 132 1.35 -4.41 18.18
N GLU A 133 1.53 -3.14 17.78
CA GLU A 133 0.93 -2.00 18.47
C GLU A 133 -0.60 -2.02 18.45
N VAL A 134 -1.21 -2.36 17.31
CA VAL A 134 -2.68 -2.37 17.16
C VAL A 134 -3.31 -3.58 17.84
N VAL A 135 -2.61 -4.72 17.91
CA VAL A 135 -3.07 -5.89 18.67
C VAL A 135 -2.94 -5.64 20.16
N ASP A 136 -1.83 -5.09 20.64
CA ASP A 136 -1.62 -4.75 22.05
C ASP A 136 -2.64 -3.70 22.53
N ALA A 137 -3.05 -2.77 21.65
CA ALA A 137 -4.12 -1.82 21.92
C ALA A 137 -5.53 -2.45 21.94
N GLY A 138 -5.68 -3.72 21.54
CA GLY A 138 -6.93 -4.46 21.54
C GLY A 138 -7.94 -3.97 20.50
N VAL A 139 -7.49 -3.31 19.42
CA VAL A 139 -8.38 -2.74 18.39
C VAL A 139 -8.83 -3.75 17.33
N LEU A 140 -8.13 -4.88 17.20
CA LEU A 140 -8.45 -5.93 16.23
C LEU A 140 -9.12 -7.14 16.88
N ALA A 141 -10.06 -7.75 16.18
CA ALA A 141 -10.70 -9.00 16.58
C ALA A 141 -9.78 -10.19 16.27
N GLU A 142 -9.69 -11.14 17.20
CA GLU A 142 -9.08 -12.44 16.95
C GLU A 142 -9.93 -13.24 15.95
N LEU A 143 -9.29 -13.84 14.94
CA LEU A 143 -9.89 -14.72 13.95
C LEU A 143 -9.52 -16.18 14.29
N ASN A 144 -10.43 -17.11 14.01
CA ASN A 144 -10.12 -18.52 14.18
C ASN A 144 -9.37 -19.03 12.94
N GLN A 145 -8.07 -19.34 13.07
CA GLN A 145 -7.22 -19.77 11.96
C GLN A 145 -7.73 -21.03 11.27
N ASP A 146 -8.40 -21.94 11.99
CA ASP A 146 -8.91 -23.21 11.42
C ASP A 146 -10.00 -22.96 10.36
N ASP A 147 -10.72 -21.83 10.44
CA ASP A 147 -11.77 -21.47 9.50
C ASP A 147 -11.22 -21.18 8.09
N TYR A 148 -9.91 -20.92 7.98
CA TYR A 148 -9.25 -20.52 6.71
C TYR A 148 -8.44 -21.65 6.06
N SER A 149 -8.50 -22.87 6.58
CA SER A 149 -7.74 -24.03 6.06
C SER A 149 -8.04 -24.38 4.59
N GLU A 150 -9.26 -24.09 4.12
CA GLU A 150 -9.72 -24.36 2.75
C GLU A 150 -9.67 -23.13 1.82
N TYR A 151 -9.09 -22.00 2.29
CA TYR A 151 -9.07 -20.74 1.55
C TYR A 151 -7.88 -20.62 0.58
N GLY A 152 -7.02 -21.65 0.51
CA GLY A 152 -5.91 -21.70 -0.45
C GLY A 152 -4.76 -20.75 -0.13
N PHE A 153 -4.61 -20.33 1.13
CA PHE A 153 -3.48 -19.50 1.54
C PHE A 153 -2.16 -20.24 1.30
N VAL A 154 -1.19 -19.52 0.72
CA VAL A 154 0.17 -20.05 0.52
C VAL A 154 0.83 -20.28 1.88
N GLU A 155 1.63 -21.35 1.99
CA GLU A 155 2.32 -21.71 3.23
C GLU A 155 3.12 -20.51 3.78
N GLY A 156 2.90 -20.17 5.04
CA GLY A 156 3.57 -19.06 5.72
C GLY A 156 2.93 -17.68 5.50
N SER A 157 1.97 -17.52 4.58
CA SER A 157 1.37 -16.20 4.30
C SER A 157 0.59 -15.64 5.50
N LEU A 158 0.00 -16.48 6.35
CA LEU A 158 -0.70 -16.04 7.56
C LEU A 158 0.25 -15.64 8.71
N ASN A 159 1.54 -15.98 8.65
CA ASN A 159 2.47 -15.75 9.75
C ASN A 159 2.61 -14.28 10.11
N GLY A 160 2.64 -13.38 9.11
CA GLY A 160 2.74 -11.94 9.34
C GLY A 160 1.52 -11.33 10.03
N PHE A 161 0.37 -12.01 10.02
CA PHE A 161 -0.89 -11.57 10.64
C PHE A 161 -1.20 -12.34 11.94
N THR A 162 -0.22 -13.10 12.42
CA THR A 162 -0.33 -13.91 13.64
C THR A 162 0.56 -13.28 14.72
N TYR A 163 -0.04 -12.92 15.85
CA TYR A 163 0.61 -12.36 17.02
C TYR A 163 0.32 -13.25 18.24
N ASP A 164 1.36 -13.68 18.99
CA ASP A 164 1.26 -14.61 20.11
C ASP A 164 0.44 -15.89 19.81
N GLY A 165 0.57 -16.41 18.59
CA GLY A 165 -0.10 -17.63 18.13
C GLY A 165 -1.58 -17.43 17.78
N LYS A 166 -2.08 -16.21 17.67
CA LYS A 166 -3.44 -15.84 17.33
C LYS A 166 -3.48 -15.03 16.05
N LEU A 167 -4.45 -15.33 15.21
CA LEU A 167 -4.64 -14.64 13.92
C LEU A 167 -5.50 -13.40 14.11
N TYR A 168 -5.05 -12.25 13.58
CA TYR A 168 -5.75 -10.96 13.69
C TYR A 168 -6.11 -10.32 12.35
N GLY A 169 -5.75 -10.95 11.24
CA GLY A 169 -6.08 -10.48 9.90
C GLY A 169 -5.69 -11.48 8.84
N LEU A 170 -6.02 -11.18 7.60
CA LEU A 170 -5.75 -12.03 6.45
C LEU A 170 -4.94 -11.27 5.41
N PRO A 171 -3.82 -11.84 4.90
CA PRO A 171 -3.00 -11.20 3.87
C PRO A 171 -3.71 -11.14 2.52
N ARG A 172 -3.64 -10.00 1.85
CA ARG A 172 -4.16 -9.81 0.49
C ARG A 172 -3.16 -10.29 -0.55
N ASN A 173 -1.88 -9.97 -0.37
CA ASN A 173 -0.83 -10.21 -1.34
C ASN A 173 0.51 -10.58 -0.69
N THR A 174 1.36 -11.20 -1.48
CA THR A 174 2.80 -11.32 -1.24
C THR A 174 3.49 -10.27 -2.07
N ASP A 175 4.43 -9.53 -1.48
CA ASP A 175 5.13 -8.46 -2.15
C ASP A 175 6.58 -8.82 -2.41
N ILE A 176 7.09 -8.43 -3.60
CA ILE A 176 8.50 -8.43 -3.93
C ILE A 176 8.94 -7.03 -4.35
N ALA A 177 10.15 -6.62 -3.97
CA ALA A 177 10.73 -5.38 -4.44
C ALA A 177 11.29 -5.55 -5.85
N VAL A 178 10.97 -4.61 -6.75
CA VAL A 178 11.38 -4.67 -8.15
C VAL A 178 11.71 -3.28 -8.70
N PHE A 179 12.52 -3.26 -9.75
CA PHE A 179 12.61 -2.12 -10.67
C PHE A 179 11.67 -2.38 -11.84
N TYR A 180 10.65 -1.57 -11.98
CA TYR A 180 9.89 -1.46 -13.22
C TYR A 180 10.73 -0.69 -14.23
N TYR A 181 10.75 -1.11 -15.51
CA TYR A 181 11.44 -0.40 -16.57
C TYR A 181 10.65 -0.39 -17.87
N ASN A 182 10.86 0.63 -18.68
CA ASN A 182 10.26 0.73 -20.00
C ASN A 182 11.14 0.00 -21.02
N GLN A 183 10.75 -1.23 -21.38
CA GLN A 183 11.49 -2.10 -22.31
C GLN A 183 11.72 -1.42 -23.68
N LYS A 184 10.72 -0.69 -24.18
CA LYS A 184 10.86 0.02 -25.46
C LYS A 184 11.94 1.09 -25.37
N MET A 185 11.95 1.88 -24.27
CA MET A 185 12.96 2.91 -24.03
C MET A 185 14.37 2.29 -23.96
N PHE A 186 14.51 1.15 -23.27
CA PHE A 186 15.77 0.42 -23.20
C PHE A 186 16.23 -0.04 -24.60
N THR A 187 15.32 -0.66 -25.36
CA THR A 187 15.63 -1.17 -26.73
C THR A 187 16.02 -0.04 -27.68
N ASP A 188 15.26 1.07 -27.68
CA ASP A 188 15.49 2.20 -28.57
C ASP A 188 16.85 2.89 -28.33
N ASN A 189 17.34 2.87 -27.07
CA ASN A 189 18.61 3.47 -26.70
C ASN A 189 19.77 2.45 -26.59
N GLY A 190 19.51 1.18 -26.78
CA GLY A 190 20.52 0.12 -26.66
C GLY A 190 20.99 -0.11 -25.21
N TRP A 191 20.12 0.15 -24.22
CA TRP A 191 20.38 -0.13 -22.82
C TRP A 191 20.05 -1.58 -22.47
N GLU A 192 20.83 -2.15 -21.57
CA GLU A 192 20.64 -3.51 -21.08
C GLU A 192 20.22 -3.51 -19.61
N VAL A 193 19.45 -4.52 -19.18
CA VAL A 193 19.10 -4.70 -17.78
C VAL A 193 20.36 -5.00 -16.98
N PRO A 194 20.66 -4.21 -15.91
CA PRO A 194 21.91 -4.34 -15.15
C PRO A 194 21.95 -5.68 -14.39
N GLN A 195 23.12 -6.33 -14.39
CA GLN A 195 23.33 -7.60 -13.71
C GLN A 195 24.00 -7.40 -12.35
N THR A 196 24.78 -6.33 -12.19
CA THR A 196 25.43 -5.94 -10.95
C THR A 196 24.97 -4.54 -10.53
N TYR A 197 25.18 -4.22 -9.24
CA TYR A 197 24.87 -2.90 -8.73
C TYR A 197 25.71 -1.80 -9.38
N ASN A 198 26.97 -2.09 -9.68
CA ASN A 198 27.84 -1.18 -10.42
C ASN A 198 27.34 -0.95 -11.88
N ASP A 199 26.77 -1.98 -12.53
CA ASP A 199 26.13 -1.80 -13.85
C ASP A 199 24.92 -0.88 -13.75
N LEU A 200 24.12 -0.97 -12.67
CA LEU A 200 22.96 -0.09 -12.43
C LEU A 200 23.42 1.38 -12.31
N LEU A 201 24.47 1.64 -11.53
CA LEU A 201 25.01 3.00 -11.38
C LEU A 201 25.62 3.54 -12.69
N ALA A 202 26.32 2.70 -13.46
CA ALA A 202 26.85 3.08 -14.78
C ALA A 202 25.74 3.37 -15.78
N LEU A 203 24.68 2.55 -15.78
CA LEU A 203 23.49 2.76 -16.62
C LEU A 203 22.79 4.07 -16.25
N ALA A 204 22.71 4.43 -14.96
CA ALA A 204 22.12 5.69 -14.52
C ALA A 204 22.82 6.90 -15.16
N GLY A 205 24.17 6.89 -15.22
CA GLY A 205 24.93 7.92 -15.92
C GLY A 205 24.56 8.03 -17.40
N THR A 206 24.46 6.89 -18.08
CA THR A 206 24.10 6.82 -19.50
C THR A 206 22.68 7.34 -19.76
N ILE A 207 21.72 7.00 -18.91
CA ILE A 207 20.32 7.47 -19.02
C ILE A 207 20.24 8.98 -18.77
N LYS A 208 20.98 9.51 -17.78
CA LYS A 208 21.07 10.95 -17.52
C LYS A 208 21.65 11.73 -18.68
N ASP A 209 22.68 11.20 -19.34
CA ASP A 209 23.30 11.83 -20.54
C ASP A 209 22.30 11.91 -21.70
N ALA A 210 21.32 11.01 -21.77
CA ALA A 210 20.19 11.06 -22.69
C ALA A 210 19.10 12.07 -22.27
N GLY A 211 19.22 12.72 -21.11
CA GLY A 211 18.25 13.70 -20.59
C GLY A 211 17.02 13.07 -19.95
N ILE A 212 17.10 11.80 -19.55
CA ILE A 212 16.01 11.02 -18.95
C ILE A 212 16.34 10.78 -17.48
N ILE A 213 15.32 10.68 -16.63
CA ILE A 213 15.46 10.29 -15.23
C ILE A 213 15.75 8.79 -15.17
N PRO A 214 16.87 8.35 -14.52
CA PRO A 214 17.16 6.92 -14.48
C PRO A 214 16.10 6.13 -13.70
N VAL A 215 15.85 6.48 -12.44
CA VAL A 215 14.86 5.82 -11.58
C VAL A 215 13.99 6.87 -10.91
N ALA A 216 12.68 6.77 -11.08
CA ALA A 216 11.73 7.46 -10.23
C ALA A 216 11.73 6.80 -8.85
N MET A 217 11.91 7.60 -7.79
CA MET A 217 11.93 7.16 -6.39
C MET A 217 11.00 8.04 -5.59
N ASP A 218 10.13 7.41 -4.83
CA ASP A 218 9.42 8.02 -3.73
C ASP A 218 10.34 8.03 -2.50
N GLY A 219 10.93 9.18 -2.25
CA GLY A 219 11.77 9.38 -1.08
C GLY A 219 11.10 10.26 -0.03
N GLY A 220 10.00 10.92 -0.38
CA GLY A 220 9.24 11.79 0.50
C GLY A 220 8.51 11.03 1.61
N ASP A 221 7.96 9.88 1.28
CA ASP A 221 7.25 9.02 2.26
C ASP A 221 8.22 8.21 3.13
N GLY A 222 9.50 8.10 2.74
CA GLY A 222 10.58 7.47 3.50
C GLY A 222 10.60 5.94 3.44
N TRP A 223 9.46 5.28 3.52
CA TRP A 223 9.38 3.82 3.53
C TRP A 223 9.91 3.15 2.24
N PRO A 224 9.72 3.69 1.02
CA PRO A 224 10.28 3.05 -0.18
C PRO A 224 11.82 3.08 -0.18
N MET A 225 12.41 4.16 0.37
CA MET A 225 13.85 4.24 0.59
C MET A 225 14.35 3.20 1.60
N ALA A 226 13.57 2.93 2.65
CA ALA A 226 13.89 1.89 3.64
C ALA A 226 13.77 0.48 3.05
N VAL A 227 12.79 0.23 2.16
CA VAL A 227 12.70 -1.00 1.37
C VAL A 227 13.91 -1.14 0.45
N TYR A 228 14.34 -0.06 -0.20
CA TYR A 228 15.55 -0.06 -1.04
C TYR A 228 16.82 -0.39 -0.24
N LEU A 229 16.96 0.20 0.95
CA LEU A 229 18.07 -0.12 1.87
C LEU A 229 18.03 -1.58 2.32
N SER A 230 16.83 -2.12 2.59
CA SER A 230 16.61 -3.52 2.97
C SER A 230 17.03 -4.48 1.86
N ASP A 231 16.68 -4.15 0.61
CA ASP A 231 17.04 -4.94 -0.56
C ASP A 231 18.56 -4.94 -0.79
N LEU A 232 19.22 -3.77 -0.66
CA LEU A 232 20.69 -3.67 -0.66
C LEU A 232 21.31 -4.54 0.45
N LEU A 233 20.76 -4.46 1.69
CA LEU A 233 21.25 -5.25 2.80
C LEU A 233 21.10 -6.75 2.55
N TYR A 234 19.96 -7.16 2.01
CA TYR A 234 19.72 -8.55 1.67
C TYR A 234 20.68 -9.04 0.58
N LYS A 235 20.89 -8.26 -0.48
CA LYS A 235 21.88 -8.59 -1.51
C LYS A 235 23.30 -8.66 -0.98
N TYR A 236 23.65 -7.81 -0.01
CA TYR A 236 24.99 -7.81 0.57
C TYR A 236 25.19 -8.91 1.64
N ALA A 237 24.24 -9.09 2.55
CA ALA A 237 24.35 -10.00 3.70
C ALA A 237 23.87 -11.43 3.39
N GLY A 238 22.99 -11.63 2.39
CA GLY A 238 22.39 -12.92 2.08
C GLY A 238 21.60 -13.48 3.26
N SER A 239 21.80 -14.74 3.58
CA SER A 239 21.09 -15.44 4.67
C SER A 239 21.30 -14.83 6.07
N ASP A 240 22.31 -13.97 6.25
CA ASP A 240 22.57 -13.32 7.53
C ASP A 240 21.67 -12.10 7.77
N TYR A 241 20.90 -11.65 6.75
CA TYR A 241 20.03 -10.47 6.78
C TYR A 241 19.14 -10.41 8.04
N SER A 242 18.29 -11.43 8.24
CA SER A 242 17.34 -11.43 9.35
C SER A 242 18.03 -11.40 10.72
N GLN A 243 19.16 -12.09 10.87
CA GLN A 243 19.91 -12.10 12.12
C GLN A 243 20.57 -10.74 12.40
N ILE A 244 21.11 -10.07 11.37
CA ILE A 244 21.72 -8.74 11.50
C ILE A 244 20.66 -7.73 11.98
N ILE A 245 19.48 -7.71 11.34
CA ILE A 245 18.40 -6.79 11.71
C ILE A 245 17.87 -7.10 13.12
N SER A 246 17.57 -8.37 13.42
CA SER A 246 17.06 -8.77 14.73
C SER A 246 18.01 -8.39 15.86
N ASN A 247 19.32 -8.59 15.67
CA ASN A 247 20.32 -8.17 16.64
C ASN A 247 20.35 -6.64 16.79
N ALA A 248 20.36 -5.90 15.68
CA ALA A 248 20.44 -4.45 15.70
C ALA A 248 19.21 -3.83 16.40
N VAL A 249 18.00 -4.26 16.02
CA VAL A 249 16.75 -3.76 16.61
C VAL A 249 16.64 -4.12 18.09
N SER A 250 16.96 -5.38 18.48
CA SER A 250 16.83 -5.82 19.88
C SER A 250 17.84 -5.18 20.83
N THR A 251 18.99 -4.75 20.33
CA THR A 251 20.07 -4.14 21.15
C THR A 251 20.18 -2.62 20.98
N GLY A 252 19.60 -2.05 19.94
CA GLY A 252 19.84 -0.67 19.52
C GLY A 252 21.24 -0.46 18.92
N ASP A 253 21.99 -1.52 18.64
CA ASP A 253 23.34 -1.44 18.09
C ASP A 253 23.37 -1.73 16.58
N PHE A 254 23.43 -0.68 15.78
CA PHE A 254 23.49 -0.71 14.31
C PHE A 254 24.94 -0.62 13.77
N SER A 255 25.94 -0.93 14.58
CA SER A 255 27.36 -0.86 14.18
C SER A 255 27.84 -2.03 13.31
N ALA A 256 26.97 -2.96 12.93
CA ALA A 256 27.33 -4.08 12.07
C ALA A 256 27.93 -3.57 10.73
N PRO A 257 29.09 -4.14 10.29
CA PRO A 257 29.76 -3.67 9.07
C PRO A 257 28.88 -3.74 7.81
N GLU A 258 27.94 -4.69 7.76
CA GLU A 258 27.00 -4.83 6.67
C GLU A 258 26.03 -3.65 6.60
N LEU A 259 25.51 -3.19 7.75
CA LEU A 259 24.63 -2.02 7.84
C LEU A 259 25.35 -0.75 7.43
N GLN A 260 26.59 -0.56 7.91
CA GLN A 260 27.41 0.56 7.49
C GLN A 260 27.64 0.55 5.98
N LYS A 261 28.06 -0.61 5.42
CA LYS A 261 28.35 -0.74 3.98
C LYS A 261 27.16 -0.43 3.10
N VAL A 262 25.96 -0.93 3.43
CA VAL A 262 24.78 -0.69 2.58
C VAL A 262 24.23 0.73 2.72
N THR A 263 24.42 1.37 3.87
CA THR A 263 24.09 2.78 4.04
C THR A 263 25.04 3.69 3.22
N GLU A 264 26.34 3.33 3.17
CA GLU A 264 27.30 3.97 2.26
C GLU A 264 26.88 3.79 0.78
N LEU A 265 26.45 2.57 0.37
CA LEU A 265 25.96 2.30 -0.98
C LEU A 265 24.70 3.13 -1.31
N LEU A 266 23.76 3.27 -0.37
CA LEU A 266 22.59 4.12 -0.55
C LEU A 266 22.99 5.57 -0.85
N LYS A 267 23.96 6.09 -0.10
CA LYS A 267 24.51 7.43 -0.33
C LYS A 267 25.21 7.52 -1.70
N GLU A 268 26.04 6.54 -2.06
CA GLU A 268 26.71 6.46 -3.37
C GLU A 268 25.68 6.46 -4.51
N THR A 269 24.52 5.79 -4.31
CA THR A 269 23.39 5.75 -5.26
C THR A 269 22.84 7.15 -5.53
N ALA A 270 22.57 7.90 -4.47
CA ALA A 270 22.05 9.26 -4.57
C ALA A 270 23.09 10.21 -5.18
N ASP A 271 24.35 10.11 -4.77
CA ASP A 271 25.47 10.91 -5.30
C ASP A 271 25.71 10.63 -6.81
N ALA A 272 25.54 9.39 -7.28
CA ALA A 272 25.59 9.02 -8.69
C ALA A 272 24.39 9.57 -9.48
N GLY A 273 23.35 10.02 -8.79
CA GLY A 273 22.12 10.56 -9.34
C GLY A 273 21.28 9.48 -10.03
N LEU A 274 21.16 8.31 -9.40
CA LEU A 274 20.23 7.27 -9.82
C LEU A 274 18.80 7.77 -9.74
N PHE A 275 18.47 8.55 -8.72
CA PHE A 275 17.12 9.09 -8.49
C PHE A 275 16.95 10.48 -9.12
N GLN A 276 15.70 10.89 -9.35
CA GLN A 276 15.37 12.23 -9.82
C GLN A 276 15.80 13.31 -8.82
N ASN A 277 16.01 14.54 -9.30
CA ASN A 277 16.30 15.66 -8.41
C ASN A 277 15.12 15.93 -7.46
N GLY A 278 15.40 16.08 -6.17
CA GLY A 278 14.40 16.32 -5.13
C GLY A 278 13.56 15.10 -4.77
N TYR A 279 14.05 13.89 -5.09
CA TYR A 279 13.38 12.62 -4.74
C TYR A 279 13.00 12.53 -3.26
N ASP A 280 13.83 13.09 -2.40
CA ASP A 280 13.70 13.11 -0.94
C ASP A 280 12.51 13.90 -0.40
N SER A 281 11.79 14.58 -1.28
CA SER A 281 10.57 15.34 -0.97
C SER A 281 9.41 15.04 -1.93
N GLN A 282 9.54 14.05 -2.80
CA GLN A 282 8.50 13.63 -3.73
C GLN A 282 7.81 12.38 -3.22
N ASP A 283 6.48 12.42 -3.29
CA ASP A 283 5.59 11.36 -2.84
C ASP A 283 5.43 10.23 -3.88
N TYR A 284 4.74 9.19 -3.46
CA TYR A 284 4.42 8.01 -4.26
C TYR A 284 3.79 8.35 -5.62
N GLY A 285 2.74 9.16 -5.61
CA GLY A 285 2.02 9.54 -6.83
C GLY A 285 2.89 10.31 -7.81
N THR A 286 3.75 11.17 -7.32
CA THR A 286 4.73 11.92 -8.13
C THR A 286 5.74 10.98 -8.78
N ALA A 287 6.34 10.05 -8.02
CA ALA A 287 7.30 9.09 -8.55
C ALA A 287 6.67 8.17 -9.60
N MET A 288 5.49 7.63 -9.32
CA MET A 288 4.74 6.81 -10.26
C MET A 288 4.41 7.57 -11.56
N ASN A 289 3.98 8.83 -11.47
CA ASN A 289 3.68 9.67 -12.62
C ASN A 289 4.91 9.95 -13.49
N LEU A 290 6.10 10.13 -12.92
CA LEU A 290 7.34 10.30 -13.71
C LEU A 290 7.59 9.09 -14.60
N PHE A 291 7.36 7.88 -14.11
CA PHE A 291 7.55 6.66 -14.88
C PHE A 291 6.43 6.44 -15.90
N THR A 292 5.16 6.53 -15.48
CA THR A 292 4.00 6.26 -16.34
C THR A 292 3.79 7.30 -17.45
N ASN A 293 4.40 8.49 -17.31
CA ASN A 293 4.46 9.49 -18.37
C ASN A 293 5.75 9.42 -19.22
N GLY A 294 6.60 8.41 -19.02
CA GLY A 294 7.83 8.20 -19.80
C GLY A 294 8.95 9.22 -19.52
N GLN A 295 8.90 9.92 -18.39
CA GLN A 295 9.94 10.87 -17.97
C GLN A 295 11.10 10.17 -17.25
N ALA A 296 10.81 9.02 -16.61
CA ALA A 296 11.78 8.14 -16.00
C ALA A 296 11.87 6.81 -16.78
N ALA A 297 13.08 6.28 -16.89
CA ALA A 297 13.34 5.01 -17.55
C ALA A 297 12.94 3.82 -16.68
N MET A 298 13.04 3.97 -15.34
CA MET A 298 12.76 2.96 -14.33
C MET A 298 11.96 3.58 -13.17
N PHE A 299 11.31 2.70 -12.38
CA PHE A 299 10.61 3.02 -11.12
C PHE A 299 10.87 1.90 -10.12
N TYR A 300 11.39 2.22 -8.94
CA TYR A 300 11.61 1.22 -7.89
C TYR A 300 10.40 1.17 -6.97
N MET A 301 9.74 0.03 -6.91
CA MET A 301 8.54 -0.17 -6.09
C MET A 301 8.27 -1.68 -5.88
N GLY A 302 7.20 -1.99 -5.18
CA GLY A 302 6.78 -3.38 -4.99
C GLY A 302 5.87 -3.92 -6.08
N SER A 303 5.69 -5.25 -6.10
CA SER A 303 4.89 -5.97 -7.10
C SER A 303 3.39 -5.63 -7.11
N TRP A 304 2.90 -4.87 -6.16
CA TRP A 304 1.50 -4.40 -6.14
C TRP A 304 1.16 -3.46 -7.30
N GLU A 305 2.15 -2.92 -8.02
CA GLU A 305 1.95 -2.04 -9.18
C GLU A 305 1.90 -2.78 -10.53
N THR A 306 1.83 -4.11 -10.52
CA THR A 306 1.71 -4.89 -11.78
C THR A 306 0.51 -4.53 -12.63
N SER A 307 -0.57 -4.03 -12.01
CA SER A 307 -1.77 -3.54 -12.72
C SER A 307 -1.52 -2.33 -13.60
N MET A 308 -0.36 -1.65 -13.51
CA MET A 308 0.02 -0.62 -14.48
C MET A 308 -0.03 -1.12 -15.93
N ALA A 309 0.22 -2.43 -16.16
CA ALA A 309 0.18 -3.01 -17.51
C ALA A 309 -1.25 -3.11 -18.09
N THR A 310 -2.26 -3.09 -17.25
CA THR A 310 -3.69 -3.14 -17.64
C THR A 310 -4.39 -1.79 -17.50
N ASN A 311 -3.79 -0.82 -16.82
CA ASN A 311 -4.38 0.49 -16.57
C ASN A 311 -4.47 1.33 -17.87
N GLU A 312 -5.69 1.58 -18.35
CA GLU A 312 -5.94 2.33 -19.57
C GLU A 312 -5.67 3.84 -19.47
N ASP A 313 -5.52 4.36 -18.26
CA ASP A 313 -5.12 5.76 -18.03
C ASP A 313 -3.62 5.98 -18.36
N ILE A 314 -2.82 4.89 -18.41
CA ILE A 314 -1.43 4.93 -18.84
C ILE A 314 -1.36 4.75 -20.37
N PRO A 315 -0.60 5.61 -21.08
CA PRO A 315 -0.44 5.49 -22.54
C PRO A 315 -0.07 4.08 -22.97
N GLU A 316 -0.75 3.54 -23.99
CA GLU A 316 -0.57 2.15 -24.46
C GLU A 316 0.90 1.82 -24.77
N GLU A 317 1.61 2.77 -25.39
CA GLU A 317 3.04 2.61 -25.71
C GLU A 317 3.96 2.46 -24.49
N ILE A 318 3.49 2.88 -23.31
CA ILE A 318 4.20 2.71 -22.04
C ILE A 318 3.72 1.45 -21.37
N ARG A 319 2.40 1.32 -21.06
CA ARG A 319 1.86 0.21 -20.29
C ARG A 319 2.16 -1.17 -20.86
N THR A 320 2.15 -1.34 -22.19
CA THR A 320 2.45 -2.60 -22.85
C THR A 320 3.95 -2.95 -22.86
N ASN A 321 4.82 -1.98 -22.57
CA ASN A 321 6.27 -2.13 -22.52
C ASN A 321 6.85 -2.09 -21.09
N ILE A 322 6.01 -2.12 -20.05
CA ILE A 322 6.49 -2.24 -18.67
C ILE A 322 7.00 -3.66 -18.44
N ARG A 323 8.21 -3.76 -17.88
CA ARG A 323 8.86 -5.00 -17.46
C ARG A 323 9.51 -4.78 -16.09
N VAL A 324 9.97 -5.84 -15.45
CA VAL A 324 10.61 -5.77 -14.14
C VAL A 324 11.93 -6.53 -14.11
N PHE A 325 12.79 -6.12 -13.18
CA PHE A 325 13.92 -6.89 -12.70
C PHE A 325 14.10 -6.63 -11.20
N THR A 326 14.75 -7.54 -10.48
CA THR A 326 15.03 -7.40 -9.04
C THR A 326 16.35 -6.65 -8.84
N MET A 327 16.62 -6.22 -7.60
CA MET A 327 17.90 -5.61 -7.24
C MET A 327 19.05 -6.46 -7.77
N PRO A 328 19.97 -5.87 -8.55
CA PRO A 328 21.15 -6.58 -9.04
C PRO A 328 22.06 -7.04 -7.90
N VAL A 329 22.93 -8.02 -8.17
CA VAL A 329 23.89 -8.47 -7.16
C VAL A 329 24.83 -7.34 -6.76
N VAL A 330 25.08 -7.20 -5.46
CA VAL A 330 26.02 -6.21 -4.92
C VAL A 330 27.42 -6.84 -4.87
N GLU A 331 28.41 -6.13 -5.36
CA GLU A 331 29.79 -6.60 -5.39
C GLU A 331 30.33 -6.84 -3.97
N GLY A 332 30.85 -8.03 -3.75
CA GLY A 332 31.31 -8.48 -2.42
C GLY A 332 30.18 -8.98 -1.54
N GLY A 333 28.93 -8.93 -2.00
CA GLY A 333 27.77 -9.48 -1.30
C GLY A 333 27.69 -11.01 -1.39
N LYS A 334 26.80 -11.59 -0.58
CA LYS A 334 26.63 -13.03 -0.40
C LYS A 334 25.43 -13.59 -1.19
N ALA A 335 24.44 -12.76 -1.53
CA ALA A 335 23.24 -13.20 -2.20
C ALA A 335 23.44 -13.40 -3.70
N GLN A 336 22.67 -14.34 -4.26
CA GLN A 336 22.60 -14.61 -5.70
C GLN A 336 21.57 -13.70 -6.37
N ALA A 337 21.55 -13.69 -7.71
CA ALA A 337 20.54 -12.96 -8.48
C ALA A 337 19.11 -13.40 -8.16
N THR A 338 18.92 -14.70 -7.88
CA THR A 338 17.64 -15.33 -7.52
C THR A 338 17.23 -15.20 -6.06
N ASP A 339 18.07 -14.61 -5.22
CA ASP A 339 17.70 -14.24 -3.84
C ASP A 339 17.03 -12.88 -3.89
N ILE A 340 15.76 -12.77 -3.49
CA ILE A 340 14.93 -11.58 -3.71
C ILE A 340 14.37 -11.00 -2.41
N ALA A 341 14.19 -9.69 -2.37
CA ALA A 341 13.45 -9.05 -1.31
C ALA A 341 11.95 -9.33 -1.49
N ALA A 342 11.38 -10.05 -0.53
CA ALA A 342 9.96 -10.44 -0.53
C ALA A 342 9.43 -10.58 0.89
N TRP A 343 8.16 -10.19 1.09
CA TRP A 343 7.48 -10.23 2.40
C TRP A 343 5.97 -10.36 2.23
N ASN A 344 5.25 -10.59 3.34
CA ASN A 344 3.79 -10.54 3.35
C ASN A 344 3.34 -9.08 3.21
N GLY A 345 2.46 -8.81 2.27
CA GLY A 345 1.95 -7.49 1.97
C GLY A 345 0.83 -7.02 2.91
N GLY A 346 0.01 -6.10 2.42
CA GLY A 346 -1.17 -5.64 3.11
C GLY A 346 -2.29 -6.69 3.17
N GLY A 347 -3.26 -6.45 4.02
CA GLY A 347 -4.41 -7.33 4.21
C GLY A 347 -5.57 -6.61 4.88
N TYR A 348 -6.50 -7.38 5.43
CA TYR A 348 -7.68 -6.86 6.11
C TYR A 348 -7.88 -7.50 7.47
N ALA A 349 -8.46 -6.73 8.38
CA ALA A 349 -8.86 -7.19 9.71
C ALA A 349 -10.26 -6.67 10.07
N VAL A 350 -10.85 -7.29 11.09
CA VAL A 350 -12.10 -6.85 11.69
C VAL A 350 -11.82 -6.12 13.00
N SER A 351 -12.53 -5.04 13.23
CA SER A 351 -12.45 -4.28 14.48
C SER A 351 -12.99 -5.10 15.67
N ALA A 352 -12.26 -5.09 16.78
CA ALA A 352 -12.72 -5.70 18.03
C ALA A 352 -13.99 -5.02 18.58
N SER A 353 -14.14 -3.70 18.33
CA SER A 353 -15.23 -2.86 18.81
C SER A 353 -16.42 -2.76 17.85
N SER A 354 -16.39 -3.47 16.70
CA SER A 354 -17.52 -3.48 15.76
C SER A 354 -18.81 -3.96 16.43
N GLU A 355 -19.88 -3.21 16.32
CA GLU A 355 -21.21 -3.58 16.79
C GLU A 355 -21.88 -4.61 15.86
N VAL A 356 -21.40 -4.72 14.61
CA VAL A 356 -21.86 -5.64 13.55
C VAL A 356 -20.79 -6.68 13.20
N LYS A 357 -19.99 -7.07 14.18
CA LYS A 357 -18.81 -7.94 14.03
C LYS A 357 -19.08 -9.23 13.27
N GLU A 358 -20.21 -9.89 13.53
CA GLU A 358 -20.55 -11.14 12.83
C GLU A 358 -20.69 -10.92 11.32
N GLU A 359 -21.29 -9.81 10.91
CA GLU A 359 -21.40 -9.46 9.49
C GLU A 359 -20.08 -9.02 8.90
N ALA A 360 -19.25 -8.27 9.66
CA ALA A 360 -17.90 -7.90 9.25
C ALA A 360 -17.01 -9.13 8.99
N VAL A 361 -17.08 -10.16 9.84
CA VAL A 361 -16.38 -11.43 9.63
C VAL A 361 -16.92 -12.17 8.41
N LYS A 362 -18.25 -12.20 8.19
CA LYS A 362 -18.83 -12.82 6.99
C LYS A 362 -18.35 -12.14 5.71
N PHE A 363 -18.33 -10.79 5.69
CA PHE A 363 -17.82 -10.04 4.56
C PHE A 363 -16.32 -10.31 4.34
N LEU A 364 -15.50 -10.31 5.42
CA LEU A 364 -14.09 -10.67 5.33
C LEU A 364 -13.91 -12.08 4.73
N ASN A 365 -14.67 -13.07 5.23
CA ASN A 365 -14.64 -14.44 4.73
C ASN A 365 -15.06 -14.51 3.25
N TYR A 366 -16.05 -13.72 2.84
CA TYR A 366 -16.47 -13.62 1.44
C TYR A 366 -15.36 -13.08 0.54
N MET A 367 -14.69 -11.99 0.96
CA MET A 367 -13.58 -11.42 0.20
C MET A 367 -12.47 -12.44 -0.08
N TYR A 368 -12.18 -13.30 0.89
CA TYR A 368 -11.10 -14.28 0.82
C TYR A 368 -11.52 -15.66 0.29
N GLN A 369 -12.77 -15.84 -0.13
CA GLN A 369 -13.10 -17.05 -0.89
C GLN A 369 -12.14 -17.19 -2.08
N PRO A 370 -11.68 -18.41 -2.44
CA PRO A 370 -10.65 -18.60 -3.44
C PRO A 370 -10.93 -17.95 -4.80
N ASP A 371 -12.23 -17.81 -5.15
CA ASP A 371 -12.69 -17.22 -6.41
C ASP A 371 -12.98 -15.70 -6.32
N LYS A 372 -12.54 -15.02 -5.26
CA LYS A 372 -12.71 -13.57 -5.07
C LYS A 372 -11.37 -12.82 -5.20
N LEU A 373 -10.73 -12.45 -4.09
CA LEU A 373 -9.51 -11.61 -4.12
C LEU A 373 -8.43 -12.16 -5.06
N SER A 374 -8.12 -13.45 -4.99
CA SER A 374 -7.09 -14.08 -5.81
C SER A 374 -7.46 -14.06 -7.29
N LYS A 375 -8.68 -14.47 -7.63
CA LYS A 375 -9.17 -14.51 -9.01
C LYS A 375 -9.30 -13.11 -9.61
N TYR A 376 -10.06 -12.22 -8.96
CA TYR A 376 -10.28 -10.87 -9.49
C TYR A 376 -8.98 -10.07 -9.52
N GLY A 377 -8.09 -10.27 -8.54
CA GLY A 377 -6.76 -9.70 -8.59
C GLY A 377 -6.02 -10.10 -9.86
N TRP A 378 -5.93 -11.40 -10.13
CA TRP A 378 -5.25 -11.91 -11.31
C TRP A 378 -5.87 -11.43 -12.63
N GLU A 379 -7.21 -11.48 -12.75
CA GLU A 379 -7.96 -11.03 -13.93
C GLU A 379 -7.80 -9.52 -14.21
N ASN A 380 -7.53 -8.71 -13.15
CA ASN A 380 -7.31 -7.26 -13.27
C ASN A 380 -5.84 -6.84 -13.24
N GLY A 381 -4.92 -7.75 -13.49
CA GLY A 381 -3.51 -7.43 -13.63
C GLY A 381 -2.75 -7.26 -12.30
N VAL A 382 -3.38 -7.49 -11.16
CA VAL A 382 -2.69 -7.53 -9.86
C VAL A 382 -1.81 -8.78 -9.79
N GLY A 383 -0.56 -8.62 -9.32
CA GLY A 383 0.46 -9.66 -9.46
C GLY A 383 0.31 -10.84 -8.51
N LEU A 384 0.87 -10.74 -7.30
CA LEU A 384 1.03 -11.88 -6.41
C LEU A 384 -0.03 -11.88 -5.31
N SER A 385 -0.92 -12.89 -5.30
CA SER A 385 -1.85 -13.13 -4.21
C SER A 385 -1.18 -13.85 -3.03
N ALA A 386 -1.67 -13.64 -1.82
CA ALA A 386 -1.34 -14.47 -0.67
C ALA A 386 -2.02 -15.85 -0.71
N GLN A 387 -2.92 -16.08 -1.68
CA GLN A 387 -3.61 -17.33 -1.94
C GLN A 387 -3.12 -17.93 -3.26
N ASP A 388 -3.22 -19.25 -3.41
CA ASP A 388 -2.89 -19.93 -4.66
C ASP A 388 -3.79 -19.45 -5.80
N GLN A 389 -3.19 -18.76 -6.78
CA GLN A 389 -3.84 -18.21 -7.95
C GLN A 389 -3.64 -19.06 -9.21
N SER A 390 -2.97 -20.22 -9.10
CA SER A 390 -2.60 -21.06 -10.26
C SER A 390 -3.79 -21.51 -11.10
N ALA A 391 -4.98 -21.68 -10.46
CA ALA A 391 -6.21 -22.06 -11.15
C ALA A 391 -6.75 -20.98 -12.11
N TYR A 392 -6.29 -19.73 -11.98
CA TYR A 392 -6.75 -18.58 -12.77
C TYR A 392 -5.73 -18.17 -13.85
N MET A 393 -4.57 -18.82 -13.90
CA MET A 393 -3.56 -18.60 -14.94
C MET A 393 -4.01 -19.23 -16.25
N THR A 394 -4.37 -18.40 -17.23
CA THR A 394 -4.92 -18.84 -18.51
C THR A 394 -3.89 -18.88 -19.64
N GLY A 395 -2.74 -18.22 -19.45
CA GLY A 395 -1.71 -17.97 -20.46
C GLY A 395 -1.93 -16.66 -21.24
N GLU A 396 -3.02 -15.95 -20.99
CA GLU A 396 -3.36 -14.67 -21.64
C GLU A 396 -2.97 -13.44 -20.79
N GLU A 397 -2.34 -13.68 -19.64
CA GLU A 397 -1.83 -12.64 -18.73
C GLU A 397 -0.83 -11.71 -19.42
N THR A 398 -0.71 -10.49 -18.88
CA THR A 398 0.31 -9.54 -19.35
C THR A 398 1.72 -10.11 -19.19
N ASP A 399 2.65 -9.67 -20.01
CA ASP A 399 4.06 -10.05 -19.87
C ASP A 399 4.62 -9.66 -18.50
N LEU A 400 4.12 -8.55 -17.91
CA LEU A 400 4.52 -8.09 -16.59
C LEU A 400 4.08 -9.08 -15.49
N GLN A 401 2.82 -9.52 -15.50
CA GLN A 401 2.33 -10.53 -14.55
C GLN A 401 3.12 -11.83 -14.62
N LYS A 402 3.34 -12.34 -15.85
CA LYS A 402 4.16 -13.55 -16.08
C LYS A 402 5.56 -13.38 -15.49
N GLN A 403 6.19 -12.24 -15.74
CA GLN A 403 7.55 -11.98 -15.28
C GLN A 403 7.66 -11.92 -13.75
N VAL A 404 6.68 -11.30 -13.07
CA VAL A 404 6.63 -11.25 -11.59
C VAL A 404 6.46 -12.64 -10.98
N VAL A 405 5.58 -13.47 -11.57
CA VAL A 405 5.40 -14.88 -11.15
C VAL A 405 6.66 -15.69 -11.41
N ASP A 406 7.30 -15.51 -12.55
CA ASP A 406 8.55 -16.21 -12.90
C ASP A 406 9.68 -15.84 -11.93
N ILE A 407 9.80 -14.56 -11.55
CA ILE A 407 10.79 -14.10 -10.57
C ILE A 407 10.57 -14.79 -9.22
N LEU A 408 9.33 -14.80 -8.69
CA LEU A 408 9.04 -15.45 -7.41
C LEU A 408 9.27 -16.98 -7.51
N SER A 409 8.81 -17.61 -8.58
CA SER A 409 8.95 -19.06 -8.80
C SER A 409 10.40 -19.52 -8.96
N ALA A 410 11.27 -18.66 -9.51
CA ALA A 410 12.70 -18.92 -9.67
C ALA A 410 13.52 -18.54 -8.43
N SER A 411 12.89 -17.92 -7.42
CA SER A 411 13.61 -17.46 -6.23
C SER A 411 14.17 -18.63 -5.42
N THR A 412 15.38 -18.44 -4.92
CA THR A 412 16.08 -19.44 -4.10
C THR A 412 16.06 -19.11 -2.63
N SER A 413 15.85 -17.85 -2.29
CA SER A 413 15.70 -17.36 -0.93
C SER A 413 14.96 -16.02 -0.92
N LEU A 414 14.21 -15.75 0.16
CA LEU A 414 13.43 -14.54 0.37
C LEU A 414 13.98 -13.77 1.60
N SER A 415 13.99 -12.43 1.54
CA SER A 415 14.50 -11.61 2.64
C SER A 415 13.66 -11.68 3.92
N GLY A 416 12.36 -11.76 3.78
CA GLY A 416 11.41 -11.47 4.85
C GLY A 416 11.19 -9.96 5.03
N THR A 417 10.70 -9.56 6.20
CA THR A 417 10.26 -8.19 6.51
C THR A 417 11.35 -7.14 6.27
N PRO A 418 11.04 -6.00 5.62
CA PRO A 418 11.95 -4.87 5.47
C PRO A 418 12.40 -4.28 6.81
N ILE A 419 13.60 -3.69 6.85
CA ILE A 419 14.24 -3.22 8.08
C ILE A 419 13.38 -2.24 8.89
N ASN A 420 12.71 -1.30 8.23
CA ASN A 420 11.83 -0.31 8.89
C ASN A 420 10.64 -0.95 9.61
N ASP A 421 10.23 -2.13 9.19
CA ASP A 421 9.08 -2.86 9.71
C ASP A 421 9.45 -3.93 10.77
N CYS A 422 10.73 -4.07 11.08
CA CYS A 422 11.23 -5.09 12.03
C CYS A 422 11.26 -4.64 13.50
N GLY A 423 10.96 -3.37 13.79
CA GLY A 423 11.02 -2.78 15.13
C GLY A 423 9.70 -2.20 15.60
N SER A 424 9.76 -1.31 16.59
CA SER A 424 8.60 -0.56 17.06
C SER A 424 8.16 0.52 16.05
N SER A 425 6.95 1.08 16.23
CA SER A 425 6.49 2.23 15.45
C SER A 425 7.40 3.47 15.60
N ALA A 426 8.06 3.62 16.75
CA ALA A 426 9.04 4.67 16.98
C ALA A 426 10.32 4.46 16.14
N PHE A 427 10.81 3.22 16.07
CA PHE A 427 11.92 2.85 15.20
C PHE A 427 11.58 3.08 13.73
N LYS A 428 10.39 2.61 13.30
CA LYS A 428 9.89 2.83 11.93
C LYS A 428 9.88 4.32 11.57
N THR A 429 9.26 5.15 12.39
CA THR A 429 9.21 6.60 12.18
C THR A 429 10.61 7.22 12.10
N SER A 430 11.55 6.77 12.95
CA SER A 430 12.92 7.28 12.97
C SER A 430 13.67 6.92 11.69
N ILE A 431 13.66 5.66 11.26
CA ILE A 431 14.40 5.24 10.06
C ILE A 431 13.81 5.89 8.80
N GLU A 432 12.49 5.97 8.67
CA GLU A 432 11.81 6.56 7.51
C GLU A 432 12.05 8.08 7.41
N SER A 433 12.19 8.80 8.52
CA SER A 433 12.52 10.22 8.51
C SER A 433 14.01 10.51 8.30
N GLU A 434 14.90 9.65 8.80
CA GLU A 434 16.34 9.89 8.71
C GLU A 434 16.99 9.36 7.44
N ILE A 435 16.35 8.40 6.77
CA ILE A 435 16.91 7.79 5.55
C ILE A 435 17.05 8.80 4.41
N GLN A 436 16.16 9.77 4.33
CA GLN A 436 16.26 10.90 3.39
C GLN A 436 17.51 11.72 3.66
N ASN A 437 17.78 12.00 4.95
CA ASN A 437 18.91 12.83 5.39
C ASN A 437 20.27 12.16 5.11
N VAL A 438 20.38 10.85 5.31
CA VAL A 438 21.62 10.14 5.03
C VAL A 438 21.83 9.96 3.53
N SER A 439 20.76 9.71 2.76
CA SER A 439 20.86 9.49 1.32
C SER A 439 21.28 10.78 0.58
N ASN A 440 20.75 11.94 0.97
CA ASN A 440 21.10 13.23 0.39
C ASN A 440 22.38 13.86 1.00
N GLY A 441 23.02 13.18 1.96
CA GLY A 441 24.27 13.59 2.59
C GLY A 441 24.14 14.68 3.66
N THR A 442 22.93 15.02 4.10
CA THR A 442 22.69 15.97 5.20
C THR A 442 23.13 15.39 6.54
N THR A 443 22.96 14.07 6.72
CA THR A 443 23.40 13.31 7.90
C THR A 443 24.52 12.34 7.50
N SER A 444 25.49 12.11 8.37
CA SER A 444 26.54 11.10 8.15
C SER A 444 25.97 9.69 8.35
N VAL A 445 26.63 8.67 7.77
CA VAL A 445 26.27 7.26 7.96
C VAL A 445 26.28 6.88 9.44
N ASP A 446 27.32 7.29 10.18
CA ASP A 446 27.47 6.99 11.62
C ASP A 446 26.35 7.64 12.45
N ASP A 447 26.02 8.91 12.16
CA ASP A 447 24.94 9.62 12.85
C ASP A 447 23.58 8.98 12.55
N PHE A 448 23.31 8.60 11.29
CA PHE A 448 22.10 7.89 10.90
C PHE A 448 21.93 6.59 11.69
N LEU A 449 22.94 5.70 11.64
CA LEU A 449 22.90 4.40 12.33
C LEU A 449 22.75 4.56 13.84
N SER A 450 23.41 5.57 14.43
CA SER A 450 23.28 5.89 15.84
C SER A 450 21.88 6.40 16.21
N THR A 451 21.28 7.24 15.37
CA THR A 451 19.98 7.84 15.61
C THR A 451 18.88 6.77 15.55
N ILE A 452 18.87 5.93 14.51
CA ILE A 452 17.88 4.85 14.39
C ILE A 452 18.07 3.80 15.50
N GLY A 453 19.30 3.51 15.92
CA GLY A 453 19.58 2.63 17.06
C GLY A 453 19.01 3.16 18.38
N ALA A 454 19.11 4.46 18.62
CA ALA A 454 18.55 5.08 19.82
C ALA A 454 17.01 5.01 19.90
N SER A 455 16.33 4.86 18.77
CA SER A 455 14.86 4.77 18.69
C SER A 455 14.30 3.36 18.93
N CYS A 456 15.15 2.35 19.07
CA CYS A 456 14.75 0.98 19.39
C CYS A 456 14.42 0.75 20.89
N ASN A 457 14.69 1.73 21.78
CA ASN A 457 14.57 1.60 23.24
C ASN A 457 13.34 2.35 23.79
#